data_7e72734b513fbed6365eb2f03d8a4709
#
_entry.id   7e72734b513fbed6365eb2f03d8a4709
#
_cell.length_a   1.000
_cell.length_b   1.000
_cell.length_c   1.000
_cell.angle_alpha   90.00
_cell.angle_beta   90.00
_cell.angle_gamma   90.00
#
_symmetry.space_group_name_H-M   'P 1'
#
loop_
_entity.id
_entity.type
_entity.pdbx_description
1 polymer ?
#
loop_
_entity_poly.entity_id
_entity_poly.type
_entity_poly.pdbx_seq_one_letter_code
_entity_poly.pdbx_strand_id
1 'polypeptide(L)'
;NPLGPSGKGSHLSVQYVKSEQFAGGSLAVANHLAAFSNSVTLVTGLGKKDNRETFIRSKLKSNINPLFHYFEDAPTVVKRRYVDFDLIKLFEVYFYNDEPSQENLNQSICPWLMKNVEDFDIVFVPDFGNGFISQAIIKELCEHARFLAVNTQVNSGNRGYHAISRYPRADFICVNEVELRMTTHNRHDPVDELAKKVANKLKARFLGVTQGTQGAFILDHNHDHSFRAPVLS
;
A
#
# COMPACT_ATOMS: atom_id res chain seq x y z
N ASN A 1 -27.55 8.21 -4.23
CA ASN A 1 -27.98 9.59 -4.43
C ASN A 1 -28.32 10.22 -3.08
N PRO A 2 -27.74 11.37 -2.69
CA PRO A 2 -28.15 12.09 -1.48
C PRO A 2 -29.60 12.56 -1.60
N LEU A 3 -30.40 12.30 -0.55
CA LEU A 3 -31.76 12.78 -0.43
C LEU A 3 -31.86 14.02 0.47
N GLY A 4 -30.74 14.41 1.10
CA GLY A 4 -30.67 15.53 2.05
C GLY A 4 -30.66 15.06 3.51
N PRO A 5 -30.61 15.99 4.47
CA PRO A 5 -30.67 15.69 5.88
C PRO A 5 -32.01 15.01 6.23
N SER A 6 -31.97 14.02 7.11
CA SER A 6 -33.18 13.41 7.61
C SER A 6 -33.96 14.41 8.50
N GLY A 7 -35.26 14.50 8.30
CA GLY A 7 -36.12 15.32 9.18
C GLY A 7 -36.23 14.83 10.64
N LYS A 8 -35.65 13.66 10.94
CA LYS A 8 -35.70 13.01 12.28
C LYS A 8 -34.34 12.96 13.00
N GLY A 9 -33.29 13.56 12.43
CA GLY A 9 -31.93 13.56 13.03
C GLY A 9 -30.86 14.13 12.10
N SER A 10 -29.65 14.32 12.64
CA SER A 10 -28.50 14.91 11.93
C SER A 10 -27.76 13.90 11.05
N HIS A 11 -28.48 13.03 10.34
CA HIS A 11 -27.87 12.05 9.45
C HIS A 11 -28.24 12.29 7.98
N LEU A 12 -27.35 11.96 7.09
CA LEU A 12 -27.59 12.02 5.65
C LEU A 12 -28.41 10.80 5.20
N SER A 13 -29.54 11.04 4.54
CA SER A 13 -30.30 9.99 3.87
C SER A 13 -29.84 9.83 2.44
N VAL A 14 -29.60 8.59 2.01
CA VAL A 14 -29.13 8.29 0.66
C VAL A 14 -30.00 7.21 0.02
N GLN A 15 -30.26 7.35 -1.26
CA GLN A 15 -30.89 6.30 -2.06
C GLN A 15 -29.80 5.46 -2.74
N TYR A 16 -29.87 4.13 -2.55
CA TYR A 16 -29.03 3.19 -3.27
C TYR A 16 -29.39 3.20 -4.77
N VAL A 17 -28.37 3.27 -5.62
CA VAL A 17 -28.53 3.21 -7.09
C VAL A 17 -27.86 1.96 -7.63
N LYS A 18 -26.55 1.84 -7.49
CA LYS A 18 -25.75 0.68 -7.91
C LYS A 18 -24.50 0.51 -7.05
N SER A 19 -23.86 -0.63 -7.16
CA SER A 19 -22.52 -0.85 -6.61
C SER A 19 -21.62 -1.47 -7.67
N GLU A 20 -20.34 -1.09 -7.61
CA GLU A 20 -19.27 -1.65 -8.41
C GLU A 20 -18.16 -2.15 -7.49
N GLN A 21 -17.44 -3.20 -7.95
CA GLN A 21 -16.35 -3.80 -7.16
C GLN A 21 -15.06 -3.80 -7.98
N PHE A 22 -13.98 -3.41 -7.34
CA PHE A 22 -12.66 -3.31 -7.94
C PHE A 22 -11.64 -4.09 -7.10
N ALA A 23 -10.71 -4.76 -7.78
CA ALA A 23 -9.53 -5.36 -7.15
C ALA A 23 -8.51 -4.24 -6.88
N GLY A 24 -8.52 -3.71 -5.65
CA GLY A 24 -7.67 -2.60 -5.22
C GLY A 24 -6.42 -3.05 -4.45
N GLY A 25 -5.70 -2.09 -3.87
CA GLY A 25 -4.53 -2.35 -3.05
C GLY A 25 -3.44 -3.13 -3.78
N SER A 26 -2.90 -4.17 -3.14
CA SER A 26 -1.85 -5.02 -3.71
C SER A 26 -2.25 -5.68 -5.05
N LEU A 27 -3.55 -5.96 -5.25
CA LEU A 27 -4.06 -6.54 -6.50
C LEU A 27 -3.93 -5.57 -7.68
N ALA A 28 -4.24 -4.29 -7.46
CA ALA A 28 -4.06 -3.25 -8.47
C ALA A 28 -2.58 -3.04 -8.81
N VAL A 29 -1.71 -3.04 -7.81
CA VAL A 29 -0.25 -2.96 -8.00
C VAL A 29 0.26 -4.15 -8.80
N ALA A 30 -0.14 -5.38 -8.45
CA ALA A 30 0.25 -6.58 -9.18
C ALA A 30 -0.20 -6.54 -10.65
N ASN A 31 -1.45 -6.14 -10.91
CA ASN A 31 -1.95 -5.98 -12.27
C ASN A 31 -1.21 -4.90 -13.07
N HIS A 32 -0.77 -3.83 -12.42
CA HIS A 32 0.04 -2.80 -13.06
C HIS A 32 1.42 -3.35 -13.41
N LEU A 33 2.11 -3.97 -12.46
CA LEU A 33 3.43 -4.58 -12.65
C LEU A 33 3.42 -5.66 -13.73
N ALA A 34 2.36 -6.44 -13.84
CA ALA A 34 2.18 -7.46 -14.86
C ALA A 34 2.14 -6.93 -16.30
N ALA A 35 2.02 -5.60 -16.49
CA ALA A 35 2.16 -4.98 -17.81
C ALA A 35 3.63 -4.73 -18.20
N PHE A 36 4.56 -4.76 -17.25
CA PHE A 36 5.98 -4.44 -17.43
C PHE A 36 6.90 -5.62 -17.10
N SER A 37 6.34 -6.75 -16.65
CA SER A 37 7.10 -7.91 -16.19
C SER A 37 6.62 -9.18 -16.89
N ASN A 38 7.52 -10.13 -17.12
CA ASN A 38 7.19 -11.43 -17.68
C ASN A 38 6.31 -12.26 -16.72
N SER A 39 6.59 -12.17 -15.43
CA SER A 39 5.86 -12.88 -14.38
C SER A 39 5.82 -12.05 -13.10
N VAL A 40 4.70 -12.12 -12.39
CA VAL A 40 4.52 -11.50 -11.08
C VAL A 40 4.05 -12.56 -10.10
N THR A 41 4.72 -12.69 -8.97
CA THR A 41 4.22 -13.47 -7.83
C THR A 41 3.58 -12.51 -6.84
N LEU A 42 2.28 -12.68 -6.61
CA LEU A 42 1.50 -11.87 -5.69
C LEU A 42 1.32 -12.61 -4.36
N VAL A 43 1.99 -12.17 -3.31
CA VAL A 43 1.79 -12.68 -1.94
C VAL A 43 0.86 -11.70 -1.20
N THR A 44 -0.30 -12.15 -0.75
CA THR A 44 -1.27 -11.29 -0.08
C THR A 44 -2.18 -12.07 0.89
N GLY A 45 -2.80 -11.34 1.83
CA GLY A 45 -3.70 -11.89 2.83
C GLY A 45 -5.17 -11.73 2.45
N LEU A 46 -5.94 -12.78 2.69
CA LEU A 46 -7.40 -12.81 2.58
C LEU A 46 -8.00 -13.26 3.92
N GLY A 47 -9.24 -12.90 4.17
CA GLY A 47 -9.99 -13.48 5.29
C GLY A 47 -10.48 -14.89 4.95
N LYS A 48 -10.40 -15.81 5.89
CA LYS A 48 -10.88 -17.19 5.67
C LYS A 48 -12.38 -17.26 5.46
N LYS A 49 -13.16 -16.49 6.23
CA LYS A 49 -14.63 -16.52 6.20
C LYS A 49 -15.26 -15.77 5.03
N ASP A 50 -14.63 -14.66 4.60
CA ASP A 50 -15.08 -13.85 3.45
C ASP A 50 -13.86 -13.56 2.57
N ASN A 51 -13.37 -14.60 1.90
CA ASN A 51 -12.09 -14.53 1.19
C ASN A 51 -12.18 -13.81 -0.16
N ARG A 52 -13.36 -13.77 -0.77
CA ARG A 52 -13.58 -13.17 -2.11
C ARG A 52 -12.63 -13.69 -3.19
N GLU A 53 -12.04 -14.86 -2.98
CA GLU A 53 -10.96 -15.39 -3.81
C GLU A 53 -11.38 -15.54 -5.28
N THR A 54 -12.58 -16.06 -5.54
CA THR A 54 -13.10 -16.22 -6.90
C THR A 54 -13.17 -14.90 -7.64
N PHE A 55 -13.66 -13.86 -6.99
CA PHE A 55 -13.68 -12.51 -7.55
C PHE A 55 -12.25 -12.00 -7.80
N ILE A 56 -11.37 -12.14 -6.83
CA ILE A 56 -9.97 -11.67 -6.93
C ILE A 56 -9.27 -12.37 -8.10
N ARG A 57 -9.33 -13.69 -8.18
CA ARG A 57 -8.72 -14.47 -9.28
C ARG A 57 -9.24 -14.03 -10.65
N SER A 58 -10.53 -13.73 -10.77
CA SER A 58 -11.13 -13.23 -12.02
C SER A 58 -10.63 -11.87 -12.47
N LYS A 59 -9.95 -11.11 -11.59
CA LYS A 59 -9.43 -9.77 -11.87
C LYS A 59 -7.92 -9.73 -12.07
N LEU A 60 -7.22 -10.82 -11.85
CA LEU A 60 -5.77 -10.89 -12.04
C LEU A 60 -5.43 -11.21 -13.50
N LYS A 61 -4.37 -10.60 -14.02
CA LYS A 61 -3.81 -10.93 -15.33
C LYS A 61 -3.18 -12.33 -15.34
N SER A 62 -3.09 -12.93 -16.51
CA SER A 62 -2.67 -14.33 -16.71
C SER A 62 -1.21 -14.62 -16.28
N ASN A 63 -0.34 -13.62 -16.27
CA ASN A 63 1.05 -13.72 -15.84
C ASN A 63 1.26 -13.42 -14.34
N ILE A 64 0.17 -13.37 -13.55
CA ILE A 64 0.24 -13.23 -12.09
C ILE A 64 0.01 -14.59 -11.44
N ASN A 65 0.95 -15.00 -10.59
CA ASN A 65 0.89 -16.20 -9.76
C ASN A 65 0.50 -15.81 -8.33
N PRO A 66 -0.78 -15.93 -7.92
CA PRO A 66 -1.20 -15.52 -6.59
C PRO A 66 -0.91 -16.58 -5.55
N LEU A 67 -0.26 -16.19 -4.46
CA LEU A 67 -0.08 -16.94 -3.23
C LEU A 67 -0.92 -16.28 -2.13
N PHE A 68 -2.09 -16.85 -1.86
CA PHE A 68 -3.00 -16.35 -0.85
C PHE A 68 -2.73 -16.99 0.50
N HIS A 69 -2.64 -16.16 1.53
CA HIS A 69 -2.59 -16.56 2.92
C HIS A 69 -3.87 -16.11 3.60
N TYR A 70 -4.38 -16.90 4.56
CA TYR A 70 -5.70 -16.67 5.12
C TYR A 70 -5.62 -16.30 6.60
N PHE A 71 -6.24 -15.17 6.96
CA PHE A 71 -6.49 -14.81 8.35
C PHE A 71 -7.69 -15.58 8.88
N GLU A 72 -7.54 -16.19 10.06
CA GLU A 72 -8.64 -16.89 10.73
C GLU A 72 -9.64 -15.91 11.39
N ASP A 73 -9.14 -14.81 11.90
CA ASP A 73 -9.82 -13.84 12.75
C ASP A 73 -10.11 -12.50 12.08
N ALA A 74 -9.79 -12.35 10.81
CA ALA A 74 -10.02 -11.12 10.05
C ALA A 74 -10.76 -11.39 8.73
N PRO A 75 -11.61 -10.46 8.26
CA PRO A 75 -12.18 -10.51 6.93
C PRO A 75 -11.14 -10.11 5.86
N THR A 76 -11.40 -10.46 4.60
CA THR A 76 -10.71 -9.80 3.49
C THR A 76 -10.97 -8.30 3.55
N VAL A 77 -9.91 -7.49 3.47
CA VAL A 77 -10.04 -6.03 3.58
C VAL A 77 -10.92 -5.48 2.47
N VAL A 78 -12.00 -4.81 2.86
CA VAL A 78 -12.91 -4.11 1.94
C VAL A 78 -13.02 -2.65 2.35
N LYS A 79 -12.72 -1.76 1.41
CA LYS A 79 -12.95 -0.32 1.57
C LYS A 79 -14.14 0.08 0.69
N ARG A 80 -15.29 0.31 1.30
CA ARG A 80 -16.52 0.67 0.62
C ARG A 80 -16.68 2.18 0.61
N ARG A 81 -16.69 2.77 -0.59
CA ARG A 81 -16.89 4.21 -0.79
C ARG A 81 -18.31 4.47 -1.23
N TYR A 82 -18.97 5.38 -0.58
CA TYR A 82 -20.27 5.91 -0.99
C TYR A 82 -20.04 7.23 -1.68
N VAL A 83 -20.43 7.28 -2.94
CA VAL A 83 -20.23 8.45 -3.81
C VAL A 83 -21.59 8.91 -4.36
N ASP A 84 -21.70 10.20 -4.69
CA ASP A 84 -22.84 10.73 -5.42
C ASP A 84 -22.70 10.53 -6.95
N PHE A 85 -23.56 11.16 -7.75
CA PHE A 85 -23.52 11.05 -9.20
C PHE A 85 -22.28 11.68 -9.83
N ASP A 86 -21.70 12.70 -9.19
CA ASP A 86 -20.49 13.38 -9.65
C ASP A 86 -19.23 12.67 -9.14
N LEU A 87 -19.37 11.47 -8.58
CA LEU A 87 -18.31 10.66 -7.97
C LEU A 87 -17.64 11.35 -6.76
N ILE A 88 -18.30 12.35 -6.17
CA ILE A 88 -17.84 12.98 -4.94
C ILE A 88 -18.07 12.02 -3.77
N LYS A 89 -17.01 11.77 -3.00
CA LYS A 89 -17.06 10.85 -1.89
C LYS A 89 -17.85 11.47 -0.72
N LEU A 90 -18.93 10.80 -0.32
CA LEU A 90 -19.77 11.18 0.82
C LEU A 90 -19.18 10.65 2.14
N PHE A 91 -18.87 9.35 2.17
CA PHE A 91 -18.20 8.69 3.30
C PHE A 91 -17.64 7.34 2.86
N GLU A 92 -16.83 6.73 3.74
CA GLU A 92 -16.22 5.41 3.54
C GLU A 92 -16.52 4.51 4.75
N VAL A 93 -16.67 3.23 4.47
CA VAL A 93 -16.76 2.16 5.48
C VAL A 93 -15.65 1.15 5.20
N TYR A 94 -14.84 0.88 6.23
CA TYR A 94 -13.75 -0.09 6.15
C TYR A 94 -14.15 -1.36 6.90
N PHE A 95 -14.03 -2.50 6.23
CA PHE A 95 -14.19 -3.82 6.79
C PHE A 95 -12.80 -4.44 6.88
N TYR A 96 -12.22 -4.45 8.06
CA TYR A 96 -10.91 -5.03 8.33
C TYR A 96 -10.77 -5.26 9.84
N ASN A 97 -9.78 -6.08 10.23
CA ASN A 97 -9.29 -6.12 11.59
C ASN A 97 -7.96 -5.33 11.61
N ASP A 98 -7.79 -4.39 12.51
CA ASP A 98 -6.59 -3.57 12.65
C ASP A 98 -5.42 -4.32 13.30
N GLU A 99 -5.71 -5.37 14.07
CA GLU A 99 -4.73 -6.23 14.72
C GLU A 99 -5.00 -7.73 14.45
N PRO A 100 -4.94 -8.19 13.19
CA PRO A 100 -5.13 -9.61 12.90
C PRO A 100 -3.99 -10.44 13.47
N SER A 101 -4.30 -11.67 13.90
CA SER A 101 -3.28 -12.62 14.36
C SER A 101 -2.25 -12.91 13.26
N GLN A 102 -0.99 -12.62 13.53
CA GLN A 102 0.10 -12.77 12.58
C GLN A 102 0.88 -14.08 12.72
N GLU A 103 0.60 -14.87 13.76
CA GLU A 103 1.40 -16.06 14.06
C GLU A 103 1.37 -17.08 12.92
N ASN A 104 0.19 -17.51 12.50
CA ASN A 104 0.03 -18.46 11.38
C ASN A 104 0.55 -17.89 10.06
N LEU A 105 0.40 -16.58 9.84
CA LEU A 105 0.94 -15.88 8.69
C LEU A 105 2.47 -15.93 8.66
N ASN A 106 3.12 -15.59 9.77
CA ASN A 106 4.56 -15.60 9.86
C ASN A 106 5.13 -17.01 9.68
N GLN A 107 4.48 -18.03 10.27
CA GLN A 107 4.88 -19.43 10.12
C GLN A 107 4.82 -19.93 8.67
N SER A 108 3.94 -19.39 7.85
CA SER A 108 3.81 -19.79 6.43
C SER A 108 4.60 -18.90 5.48
N ILE A 109 4.63 -17.58 5.72
CA ILE A 109 5.25 -16.62 4.79
C ILE A 109 6.76 -16.52 4.98
N CYS A 110 7.26 -16.43 6.22
CA CYS A 110 8.70 -16.23 6.45
C CYS A 110 9.56 -17.37 5.87
N PRO A 111 9.25 -18.67 6.06
CA PRO A 111 10.02 -19.74 5.41
C PRO A 111 9.96 -19.70 3.89
N TRP A 112 8.80 -19.27 3.33
CA TRP A 112 8.68 -19.11 1.89
C TRP A 112 9.55 -17.96 1.37
N LEU A 113 9.57 -16.81 2.06
CA LEU A 113 10.44 -15.67 1.72
C LEU A 113 11.91 -16.06 1.77
N MET A 114 12.36 -16.66 2.87
CA MET A 114 13.75 -17.14 3.04
C MET A 114 14.21 -18.02 1.88
N LYS A 115 13.30 -18.84 1.34
CA LYS A 115 13.64 -19.78 0.28
C LYS A 115 13.59 -19.18 -1.13
N ASN A 116 12.71 -18.19 -1.37
CA ASN A 116 12.34 -17.80 -2.73
C ASN A 116 12.59 -16.31 -3.04
N VAL A 117 12.72 -15.44 -2.03
CA VAL A 117 12.72 -13.99 -2.29
C VAL A 117 13.95 -13.53 -3.07
N GLU A 118 15.08 -14.22 -2.94
CA GLU A 118 16.33 -13.94 -3.69
C GLU A 118 16.22 -14.22 -5.18
N ASP A 119 15.26 -15.04 -5.62
CA ASP A 119 15.07 -15.37 -7.03
C ASP A 119 14.35 -14.27 -7.81
N PHE A 120 13.77 -13.28 -7.12
CA PHE A 120 13.09 -12.17 -7.76
C PHE A 120 14.06 -11.00 -8.05
N ASP A 121 13.95 -10.42 -9.24
CA ASP A 121 14.71 -9.24 -9.63
C ASP A 121 14.34 -8.03 -8.77
N ILE A 122 13.04 -7.88 -8.46
CA ILE A 122 12.48 -6.78 -7.66
C ILE A 122 11.37 -7.30 -6.77
N VAL A 123 11.36 -6.87 -5.53
CA VAL A 123 10.28 -7.08 -4.58
C VAL A 123 9.58 -5.75 -4.29
N PHE A 124 8.30 -5.66 -4.64
CA PHE A 124 7.46 -4.50 -4.34
C PHE A 124 6.61 -4.74 -3.09
N VAL A 125 6.69 -3.85 -2.14
CA VAL A 125 5.93 -3.90 -0.89
C VAL A 125 5.01 -2.68 -0.77
N PRO A 126 3.77 -2.74 -1.28
CA PRO A 126 2.76 -1.73 -1.02
C PRO A 126 2.14 -1.97 0.36
N ASP A 127 2.70 -1.39 1.38
CA ASP A 127 2.32 -1.60 2.78
C ASP A 127 1.23 -0.61 3.21
N PHE A 128 -0.01 -1.06 3.17
CA PHE A 128 -1.19 -0.25 3.50
C PHE A 128 -1.53 -0.20 5.00
N GLY A 129 -0.75 -0.86 5.86
CA GLY A 129 -0.97 -0.87 7.31
C GLY A 129 -2.21 -1.64 7.75
N ASN A 130 -2.59 -2.69 7.02
CA ASN A 130 -3.76 -3.53 7.34
C ASN A 130 -3.36 -4.86 8.02
N GLY A 131 -2.21 -4.90 8.70
CA GLY A 131 -1.77 -6.05 9.50
C GLY A 131 -1.12 -7.20 8.74
N PHE A 132 -1.07 -7.19 7.41
CA PHE A 132 -0.44 -8.28 6.64
C PHE A 132 1.10 -8.29 6.78
N ILE A 133 1.73 -7.12 6.71
CA ILE A 133 3.20 -7.00 6.78
C ILE A 133 3.64 -6.88 8.24
N SER A 134 4.03 -7.99 8.83
CA SER A 134 4.58 -8.08 10.19
C SER A 134 6.04 -7.64 10.25
N GLN A 135 6.58 -7.44 11.46
CA GLN A 135 8.01 -7.19 11.67
C GLN A 135 8.88 -8.38 11.24
N ALA A 136 8.38 -9.61 11.39
CA ALA A 136 9.08 -10.80 10.92
C ALA A 136 9.20 -10.81 9.38
N ILE A 137 8.10 -10.50 8.67
CA ILE A 137 8.10 -10.37 7.21
C ILE A 137 9.04 -9.25 6.75
N ILE A 138 9.02 -8.08 7.41
CA ILE A 138 9.93 -6.97 7.11
C ILE A 138 11.38 -7.41 7.22
N LYS A 139 11.72 -8.14 8.29
CA LYS A 139 13.08 -8.66 8.51
C LYS A 139 13.52 -9.52 7.33
N GLU A 140 12.74 -10.55 6.96
CA GLU A 140 13.09 -11.46 5.87
C GLU A 140 13.23 -10.71 4.53
N LEU A 141 12.33 -9.77 4.25
CA LEU A 141 12.42 -8.94 3.03
C LEU A 141 13.67 -8.08 3.00
N CYS A 142 14.01 -7.45 4.12
CA CYS A 142 15.19 -6.59 4.22
C CYS A 142 16.51 -7.38 4.18
N GLU A 143 16.53 -8.62 4.67
CA GLU A 143 17.73 -9.47 4.66
C GLU A 143 17.96 -10.12 3.29
N HIS A 144 16.90 -10.55 2.60
CA HIS A 144 17.03 -11.44 1.45
C HIS A 144 16.63 -10.84 0.09
N ALA A 145 15.86 -9.74 0.01
CA ALA A 145 15.49 -9.17 -1.28
C ALA A 145 16.69 -8.55 -1.99
N ARG A 146 16.91 -8.89 -3.27
CA ARG A 146 17.96 -8.28 -4.11
C ARG A 146 17.72 -6.79 -4.32
N PHE A 147 16.50 -6.42 -4.65
CA PHE A 147 16.05 -5.03 -4.76
C PHE A 147 14.69 -4.90 -4.10
N LEU A 148 14.61 -4.13 -3.04
CA LEU A 148 13.42 -3.92 -2.24
C LEU A 148 12.82 -2.53 -2.49
N ALA A 149 11.65 -2.48 -3.10
CA ALA A 149 10.87 -1.28 -3.34
C ALA A 149 9.70 -1.20 -2.35
N VAL A 150 9.64 -0.15 -1.54
CA VAL A 150 8.65 -0.01 -0.47
C VAL A 150 7.84 1.28 -0.61
N ASN A 151 6.53 1.12 -0.48
CA ASN A 151 5.60 2.21 -0.24
C ASN A 151 4.85 1.93 1.06
N THR A 152 4.82 2.85 1.98
CA THR A 152 3.93 2.81 3.15
C THR A 152 2.86 3.86 2.99
N GLN A 153 1.62 3.50 3.31
CA GLN A 153 0.51 4.42 3.20
C GLN A 153 -0.01 4.84 4.58
N VAL A 154 -0.03 6.15 4.81
CA VAL A 154 -0.78 6.74 5.93
C VAL A 154 -2.24 6.88 5.51
N ASN A 155 -3.14 6.29 6.29
CA ASN A 155 -4.57 6.32 6.05
C ASN A 155 -5.35 6.70 7.33
N SER A 156 -6.66 6.82 7.23
CA SER A 156 -7.51 7.23 8.35
C SER A 156 -7.47 6.23 9.53
N GLY A 157 -7.17 4.96 9.29
CA GLY A 157 -7.08 3.93 10.33
C GLY A 157 -5.76 3.98 11.08
N ASN A 158 -4.63 4.22 10.41
CA ASN A 158 -3.30 4.17 11.04
C ASN A 158 -2.72 5.55 11.41
N ARG A 159 -3.27 6.65 10.93
CA ARG A 159 -3.00 8.06 11.29
C ARG A 159 -1.53 8.40 11.58
N GLY A 160 -0.60 7.86 10.79
CA GLY A 160 0.82 8.15 10.92
C GLY A 160 1.62 7.17 11.81
N TYR A 161 0.99 6.19 12.43
CA TYR A 161 1.70 5.11 13.10
C TYR A 161 2.40 4.15 12.13
N HIS A 162 2.05 4.23 10.84
CA HIS A 162 2.54 3.34 9.80
C HIS A 162 3.54 4.04 8.88
N ALA A 163 4.67 4.48 9.43
CA ALA A 163 5.69 5.21 8.69
C ALA A 163 6.69 4.28 7.99
N ILE A 164 7.32 4.79 6.91
CA ILE A 164 8.35 4.05 6.16
C ILE A 164 9.56 3.68 7.04
N SER A 165 9.79 4.41 8.13
CA SER A 165 10.88 4.15 9.08
C SER A 165 10.79 2.82 9.84
N ARG A 166 9.69 2.07 9.70
CA ARG A 166 9.58 0.70 10.21
C ARG A 166 10.44 -0.31 9.44
N TYR A 167 10.89 0.06 8.22
CA TYR A 167 11.81 -0.73 7.42
C TYR A 167 13.24 -0.29 7.72
N PRO A 168 14.15 -1.21 8.10
CA PRO A 168 15.57 -0.87 8.33
C PRO A 168 16.34 -0.56 7.04
N ARG A 169 15.81 -1.01 5.90
CA ARG A 169 16.39 -0.78 4.57
C ARG A 169 15.31 -0.83 3.50
N ALA A 170 15.48 -0.06 2.41
CA ALA A 170 14.80 -0.24 1.14
C ALA A 170 15.67 0.37 0.02
N ASP A 171 15.72 -0.26 -1.16
CA ASP A 171 16.51 0.26 -2.29
C ASP A 171 15.76 1.39 -3.02
N PHE A 172 14.44 1.28 -3.10
CA PHE A 172 13.55 2.32 -3.58
C PHE A 172 12.42 2.59 -2.57
N ILE A 173 12.20 3.85 -2.29
CA ILE A 173 11.10 4.33 -1.43
C ILE A 173 10.18 5.21 -2.28
N CYS A 174 8.88 5.01 -2.17
CA CYS A 174 7.89 5.93 -2.72
C CYS A 174 6.90 6.32 -1.61
N VAL A 175 6.80 7.62 -1.33
CA VAL A 175 5.89 8.18 -0.33
C VAL A 175 5.30 9.49 -0.85
N ASN A 176 4.19 9.96 -0.27
CA ASN A 176 3.75 11.32 -0.53
C ASN A 176 4.45 12.31 0.42
N GLU A 177 4.31 13.61 0.14
CA GLU A 177 4.97 14.65 0.93
C GLU A 177 4.51 14.63 2.41
N VAL A 178 3.23 14.34 2.67
CA VAL A 178 2.71 14.27 4.04
C VAL A 178 3.35 13.10 4.80
N GLU A 179 3.47 11.94 4.16
CA GLU A 179 4.14 10.76 4.72
C GLU A 179 5.62 11.00 4.98
N LEU A 180 6.31 11.69 4.05
CA LEU A 180 7.71 12.09 4.24
C LEU A 180 7.87 13.00 5.47
N ARG A 181 7.02 14.02 5.60
CA ARG A 181 7.02 14.96 6.72
C ARG A 181 6.69 14.27 8.05
N MET A 182 5.74 13.35 8.05
CA MET A 182 5.42 12.52 9.22
C MET A 182 6.61 11.64 9.62
N THR A 183 7.27 11.00 8.65
CA THR A 183 8.45 10.14 8.91
C THR A 183 9.61 10.90 9.53
N THR A 184 9.80 12.16 9.12
CA THR A 184 10.88 13.02 9.60
C THR A 184 10.50 13.88 10.81
N HIS A 185 9.23 13.87 11.21
CA HIS A 185 8.65 14.77 12.21
C HIS A 185 8.97 16.26 11.92
N ASN A 186 9.03 16.62 10.64
CA ASN A 186 9.41 17.96 10.22
C ASN A 186 8.44 18.53 9.17
N ARG A 187 7.84 19.68 9.47
CA ARG A 187 6.81 20.33 8.64
C ARG A 187 7.38 21.38 7.69
N HIS A 188 8.59 21.89 7.92
CA HIS A 188 9.04 23.15 7.34
C HIS A 188 10.24 23.01 6.40
N ASP A 189 11.13 22.05 6.63
CA ASP A 189 12.30 21.87 5.79
C ASP A 189 11.91 21.54 4.33
N PRO A 190 12.77 21.89 3.36
CA PRO A 190 12.60 21.54 1.96
C PRO A 190 12.45 20.01 1.75
N VAL A 191 11.62 19.61 0.78
CA VAL A 191 11.35 18.18 0.47
C VAL A 191 12.61 17.42 0.12
N ASP A 192 13.52 18.04 -0.63
CA ASP A 192 14.80 17.45 -1.04
C ASP A 192 15.72 17.14 0.16
N GLU A 193 15.79 18.02 1.16
CA GLU A 193 16.53 17.77 2.39
C GLU A 193 15.90 16.63 3.22
N LEU A 194 14.58 16.62 3.34
CA LEU A 194 13.86 15.56 4.05
C LEU A 194 14.02 14.21 3.33
N ALA A 195 13.97 14.20 2.00
CA ALA A 195 14.18 13.02 1.18
C ALA A 195 15.59 12.45 1.38
N LYS A 196 16.64 13.31 1.37
CA LYS A 196 18.02 12.90 1.64
C LYS A 196 18.18 12.31 3.05
N LYS A 197 17.54 12.91 4.06
CA LYS A 197 17.56 12.38 5.45
C LYS A 197 16.95 10.98 5.53
N VAL A 198 15.81 10.75 4.86
CA VAL A 198 15.14 9.43 4.84
C VAL A 198 15.94 8.42 4.04
N ALA A 199 16.44 8.80 2.85
CA ALA A 199 17.25 7.92 2.00
C ALA A 199 18.52 7.45 2.74
N ASN A 200 19.22 8.35 3.42
CA ASN A 200 20.37 8.01 4.26
C ASN A 200 20.02 7.01 5.37
N LYS A 201 18.93 7.30 6.12
CA LYS A 201 18.51 6.48 7.26
C LYS A 201 18.16 5.06 6.84
N LEU A 202 17.49 4.90 5.70
CA LEU A 202 16.99 3.62 5.18
C LEU A 202 17.91 3.00 4.13
N LYS A 203 19.09 3.58 3.92
CA LYS A 203 20.08 3.15 2.92
C LYS A 203 19.48 3.05 1.51
N ALA A 204 18.52 3.92 1.19
CA ALA A 204 17.82 3.89 -0.08
C ALA A 204 18.66 4.55 -1.17
N ARG A 205 18.78 3.86 -2.31
CA ARG A 205 19.37 4.43 -3.52
C ARG A 205 18.42 5.43 -4.17
N PHE A 206 17.15 5.06 -4.27
CA PHE A 206 16.14 5.91 -4.91
C PHE A 206 15.02 6.27 -3.93
N LEU A 207 14.57 7.52 -4.01
CA LEU A 207 13.41 7.97 -3.23
C LEU A 207 12.52 8.87 -4.08
N GLY A 208 11.26 8.48 -4.24
CA GLY A 208 10.22 9.26 -4.91
C GLY A 208 9.26 9.90 -3.90
N VAL A 209 8.96 11.19 -4.09
CA VAL A 209 7.96 11.91 -3.29
C VAL A 209 6.89 12.46 -4.22
N THR A 210 5.65 11.98 -4.05
CA THR A 210 4.51 12.54 -4.78
C THR A 210 3.98 13.80 -4.06
N GLN A 211 3.71 14.86 -4.82
CA GLN A 211 3.33 16.18 -4.28
C GLN A 211 1.98 16.68 -4.85
N GLY A 212 1.08 15.75 -5.21
CA GLY A 212 -0.24 16.09 -5.75
C GLY A 212 -0.13 16.95 -7.02
N THR A 213 -0.76 18.11 -7.02
CA THR A 213 -0.76 19.05 -8.17
C THR A 213 0.61 19.65 -8.49
N GLN A 214 1.61 19.44 -7.64
CA GLN A 214 2.99 19.86 -7.90
C GLN A 214 3.84 18.78 -8.59
N GLY A 215 3.25 17.60 -8.86
CA GLY A 215 3.94 16.50 -9.53
C GLY A 215 4.70 15.59 -8.58
N ALA A 216 5.93 15.23 -8.93
CA ALA A 216 6.75 14.35 -8.13
C ALA A 216 8.22 14.82 -8.10
N PHE A 217 8.85 14.58 -6.97
CA PHE A 217 10.29 14.70 -6.76
C PHE A 217 10.92 13.31 -6.71
N ILE A 218 12.02 13.10 -7.39
CA ILE A 218 12.77 11.83 -7.41
C ILE A 218 14.22 12.12 -7.08
N LEU A 219 14.78 11.40 -6.11
CA LEU A 219 16.18 11.47 -5.71
C LEU A 219 16.88 10.17 -6.11
N ASP A 220 17.99 10.27 -6.86
CA ASP A 220 19.05 9.25 -6.93
C ASP A 220 20.13 9.64 -5.90
N HIS A 221 20.04 9.00 -4.74
CA HIS A 221 20.86 9.37 -3.60
C HIS A 221 22.34 9.03 -3.80
N ASN A 222 22.63 7.95 -4.51
CA ASN A 222 24.02 7.54 -4.76
C ASN A 222 24.79 8.53 -5.64
N HIS A 223 24.11 9.22 -6.55
CA HIS A 223 24.71 10.20 -7.44
C HIS A 223 24.44 11.66 -7.02
N ASP A 224 23.80 11.87 -5.88
CA ASP A 224 23.29 13.18 -5.39
C ASP A 224 22.55 13.96 -6.48
N HIS A 225 21.74 13.24 -7.26
CA HIS A 225 21.01 13.81 -8.38
C HIS A 225 19.50 13.74 -8.13
N SER A 226 18.79 14.80 -8.51
CA SER A 226 17.33 14.84 -8.31
C SER A 226 16.61 15.35 -9.56
N PHE A 227 15.39 14.87 -9.73
CA PHE A 227 14.49 15.22 -10.82
C PHE A 227 13.15 15.70 -10.26
N ARG A 228 12.51 16.62 -10.98
CA ARG A 228 11.12 16.99 -10.74
C ARG A 228 10.30 16.66 -11.98
N ALA A 229 9.28 15.83 -11.80
CA ALA A 229 8.30 15.52 -12.84
C ALA A 229 7.07 16.39 -12.63
N PRO A 230 6.69 17.26 -13.57
CA PRO A 230 5.46 18.05 -13.48
C PRO A 230 4.24 17.15 -13.64
N VAL A 231 3.08 17.63 -13.19
CA VAL A 231 1.79 17.01 -13.55
C VAL A 231 1.53 17.25 -15.02
N LEU A 232 1.17 16.22 -15.74
CA LEU A 232 0.62 16.35 -17.10
C LEU A 232 -0.83 16.84 -16.97
N SER A 233 -1.11 18.00 -17.52
CA SER A 233 -2.45 18.62 -17.57
C SER A 233 -3.35 17.91 -18.57
#